data_ff44e7c693f62dcce081c9df8276e9fd
#
_entry.id   ff44e7c693f62dcce081c9df8276e9fd
#
_cell.length_a   1.000
_cell.length_b   1.000
_cell.length_c   1.000
_cell.angle_alpha   90.00
_cell.angle_beta   90.00
_cell.angle_gamma   90.00
#
_symmetry.space_group_name_H-M   'P 1'
#
loop_
_entity.id
_entity.type
_entity.pdbx_description
1 polymer ?
#
loop_
_entity_poly.entity_id
_entity_poly.type
_entity_poly.pdbx_seq_one_letter_code
_entity_poly.pdbx_strand_id
1 'polypeptide(L)'
;MAVAIVRAAGKRLDSTPLVDLDGGPGGAPILSAGLLIASGLNAHRDLIIVDQRGTYLSHPQLTCPTLDRFFLHLLGLVYDAASTRAEHVAATSACRAQFVGNGVDLAAYNTTENAADFADLRRALGYKQWNIYSVSYGTDLALKLIRADPKGVRSVVLDSTVPPNLVTFPGFWVQAGSGFGQLFAACNGQTACRARYGNLRERFAHLVDALESRPVTTTVPDPATKRSVTVTIDGGALVNWLVGMSFQTPRFKDVPGLIDQLAAGKPQAIAASRLAQVTPAGFIGYGLTFGVLCREWYPFSTYAQIEKQGRRVFPSFPASVLAEAPQFTFITEDCKAWNVPAAPPVTREPVRSGVPTLILSGSFDGVTALPWAKAAAASLANSRVILFPGVGHSVLYESACAQAVANSFFAKPGAPDTKCAATLEPPVFTTR
;
A
#
# COMPACT_ATOMS: atom_id res chain seq x y z
N MET A 1 -17.07 5.50 14.66
CA MET A 1 -16.01 4.53 14.30
C MET A 1 -16.15 3.27 15.14
N ALA A 2 -15.87 2.10 14.57
CA ALA A 2 -15.79 0.85 15.33
C ALA A 2 -14.39 0.71 15.94
N VAL A 3 -14.31 0.23 17.18
CA VAL A 3 -13.05 0.12 17.94
C VAL A 3 -12.98 -1.25 18.60
N ALA A 4 -11.89 -1.97 18.37
CA ALA A 4 -11.56 -3.20 19.08
C ALA A 4 -10.36 -2.94 20.01
N ILE A 5 -10.47 -3.38 21.26
CA ILE A 5 -9.39 -3.29 22.25
C ILE A 5 -8.91 -4.69 22.59
N VAL A 6 -7.70 -5.03 22.11
CA VAL A 6 -7.02 -6.28 22.43
C VAL A 6 -6.12 -6.05 23.64
N ARG A 7 -6.37 -6.79 24.71
CA ARG A 7 -5.59 -6.64 25.95
C ARG A 7 -4.16 -7.14 25.75
N ALA A 8 -3.25 -6.61 26.57
CA ALA A 8 -1.89 -7.11 26.61
C ALA A 8 -1.87 -8.61 26.92
N ALA A 9 -1.13 -9.39 26.12
CA ALA A 9 -1.01 -10.85 26.28
C ALA A 9 -0.13 -11.21 27.48
N GLY A 10 0.81 -10.35 27.86
CA GLY A 10 1.72 -10.54 28.99
C GLY A 10 1.70 -9.37 29.97
N LYS A 11 2.73 -9.28 30.82
CA LYS A 11 2.88 -8.17 31.78
C LYS A 11 3.02 -6.85 31.02
N ARG A 12 2.18 -5.87 31.35
CA ARG A 12 2.30 -4.51 30.82
C ARG A 12 3.59 -3.85 31.25
N LEU A 13 4.31 -3.22 30.35
CA LEU A 13 5.50 -2.45 30.66
C LEU A 13 5.15 -1.04 31.15
N ASP A 14 4.09 -0.44 30.58
CA ASP A 14 3.51 0.82 31.00
C ASP A 14 2.00 0.86 30.66
N SER A 15 1.33 1.97 30.98
CA SER A 15 -0.10 2.17 30.73
C SER A 15 -0.41 2.73 29.34
N THR A 16 0.62 3.03 28.52
CA THR A 16 0.44 3.64 27.21
C THR A 16 0.03 2.60 26.16
N PRO A 17 -1.19 2.64 25.63
CA PRO A 17 -1.62 1.69 24.62
C PRO A 17 -0.94 1.94 23.28
N LEU A 18 -1.10 1.00 22.37
CA LEU A 18 -0.74 1.12 20.97
C LEU A 18 -2.01 1.23 20.14
N VAL A 19 -2.13 2.26 19.30
CA VAL A 19 -3.19 2.36 18.31
C VAL A 19 -2.67 2.02 16.93
N ASP A 20 -3.47 1.28 16.18
CA ASP A 20 -3.22 0.94 14.78
C ASP A 20 -3.87 1.96 13.83
N LEU A 21 -3.10 2.47 12.88
CA LEU A 21 -3.56 3.31 11.78
C LEU A 21 -3.30 2.59 10.46
N ASP A 22 -4.33 1.92 9.98
CA ASP A 22 -4.25 1.08 8.78
C ASP A 22 -4.18 1.88 7.48
N GLY A 23 -3.74 1.20 6.43
CA GLY A 23 -3.53 1.73 5.09
C GLY A 23 -4.75 1.68 4.17
N GLY A 24 -4.45 1.55 2.91
CA GLY A 24 -5.38 1.57 1.80
C GLY A 24 -5.16 2.83 0.95
N PRO A 25 -5.84 4.00 1.17
CA PRO A 25 -6.85 4.30 2.20
C PRO A 25 -8.09 3.44 2.11
N GLY A 26 -8.78 3.28 3.25
CA GLY A 26 -10.06 2.58 3.28
C GLY A 26 -9.99 1.11 3.73
N GLY A 27 -8.85 0.63 4.22
CA GLY A 27 -8.69 -0.73 4.75
C GLY A 27 -9.59 -1.04 5.95
N ALA A 28 -9.70 -2.33 6.30
CA ALA A 28 -10.54 -2.87 7.35
C ALA A 28 -9.69 -3.58 8.43
N PRO A 29 -8.99 -2.84 9.30
CA PRO A 29 -8.01 -3.42 10.23
C PRO A 29 -8.65 -4.34 11.27
N ILE A 30 -9.90 -4.13 11.69
CA ILE A 30 -10.57 -5.06 12.62
C ILE A 30 -10.72 -6.44 11.97
N LEU A 31 -10.99 -6.51 10.65
CA LEU A 31 -11.03 -7.78 9.93
C LEU A 31 -9.65 -8.48 9.91
N SER A 32 -8.57 -7.71 9.89
CA SER A 32 -7.18 -8.18 9.86
C SER A 32 -6.52 -8.22 11.25
N ALA A 33 -7.28 -8.06 12.34
CA ALA A 33 -6.76 -7.98 13.71
C ALA A 33 -5.84 -9.17 14.09
N GLY A 34 -6.10 -10.36 13.53
CA GLY A 34 -5.26 -11.53 13.73
C GLY A 34 -3.80 -11.33 13.31
N LEU A 35 -3.53 -10.57 12.25
CA LEU A 35 -2.17 -10.26 11.80
C LEU A 35 -1.44 -9.35 12.78
N LEU A 36 -2.13 -8.32 13.30
CA LEU A 36 -1.59 -7.41 14.30
C LEU A 36 -1.27 -8.14 15.61
N ILE A 37 -2.14 -9.04 16.03
CA ILE A 37 -1.92 -9.89 17.23
C ILE A 37 -0.74 -10.83 17.00
N ALA A 38 -0.68 -11.48 15.84
CA ALA A 38 0.41 -12.40 15.49
C ALA A 38 1.78 -11.71 15.42
N SER A 39 1.82 -10.39 15.11
CA SER A 39 3.06 -9.60 15.14
C SER A 39 3.59 -9.31 16.54
N GLY A 40 2.85 -9.69 17.59
CA GLY A 40 3.23 -9.50 18.99
C GLY A 40 3.13 -8.04 19.47
N LEU A 41 2.47 -7.15 18.76
CA LEU A 41 2.32 -5.75 19.16
C LEU A 41 1.57 -5.59 20.49
N ASN A 42 0.70 -6.54 20.83
CA ASN A 42 0.00 -6.57 22.11
C ASN A 42 0.75 -7.36 23.22
N ALA A 43 2.01 -7.75 23.01
CA ALA A 43 2.73 -8.57 24.00
C ALA A 43 2.80 -7.89 25.38
N HIS A 44 3.02 -6.56 25.43
CA HIS A 44 3.25 -5.80 26.66
C HIS A 44 2.41 -4.53 26.79
N ARG A 45 1.42 -4.32 25.93
CA ARG A 45 0.53 -3.15 25.92
C ARG A 45 -0.81 -3.49 25.29
N ASP A 46 -1.85 -2.76 25.67
CA ASP A 46 -3.13 -2.91 24.98
C ASP A 46 -3.00 -2.38 23.55
N LEU A 47 -3.61 -3.08 22.60
CA LEU A 47 -3.67 -2.72 21.20
C LEU A 47 -5.09 -2.25 20.87
N ILE A 48 -5.21 -1.06 20.29
CA ILE A 48 -6.46 -0.43 19.88
C ILE A 48 -6.49 -0.48 18.35
N ILE A 49 -7.44 -1.21 17.81
CA ILE A 49 -7.65 -1.37 16.36
C ILE A 49 -8.91 -0.61 16.00
N VAL A 50 -8.84 0.25 14.99
CA VAL A 50 -9.92 1.17 14.66
C VAL A 50 -10.27 1.09 13.18
N ASP A 51 -11.47 0.66 12.87
CA ASP A 51 -12.02 0.90 11.54
C ASP A 51 -12.27 2.40 11.37
N GLN A 52 -11.56 3.00 10.43
CA GLN A 52 -11.61 4.43 10.16
C GLN A 52 -13.01 4.84 9.69
N ARG A 53 -13.27 6.15 9.61
CA ARG A 53 -14.56 6.64 9.08
C ARG A 53 -14.86 6.04 7.69
N GLY A 54 -16.05 5.52 7.50
CA GLY A 54 -16.52 4.93 6.25
C GLY A 54 -16.01 3.52 5.95
N THR A 55 -15.18 2.90 6.81
CA THR A 55 -14.67 1.55 6.60
C THR A 55 -15.49 0.50 7.36
N TYR A 56 -15.39 -0.70 6.97
CA TYR A 56 -16.01 -1.98 7.36
C TYR A 56 -17.11 -1.94 8.44
N LEU A 57 -16.75 -1.86 9.74
CA LEU A 57 -17.72 -1.82 10.85
C LEU A 57 -18.07 -0.39 11.30
N SER A 58 -17.45 0.63 10.74
CA SER A 58 -17.77 2.02 11.02
C SER A 58 -19.02 2.48 10.27
N HIS A 59 -19.86 3.30 10.89
CA HIS A 59 -21.08 3.81 10.27
C HIS A 59 -20.98 5.31 9.97
N PRO A 60 -21.49 5.75 8.78
CA PRO A 60 -21.95 4.90 7.67
C PRO A 60 -20.83 4.11 7.06
N GLN A 61 -21.10 2.86 6.65
CA GLN A 61 -20.17 2.03 5.87
C GLN A 61 -20.19 2.46 4.40
N LEU A 62 -19.03 2.78 3.85
CA LEU A 62 -18.90 3.29 2.47
C LEU A 62 -18.15 2.29 1.56
N THR A 63 -18.50 1.02 1.69
CA THR A 63 -18.11 -0.04 0.75
C THR A 63 -18.98 0.02 -0.51
N CYS A 64 -18.47 -0.46 -1.64
CA CYS A 64 -19.18 -0.42 -2.91
C CYS A 64 -19.12 -1.75 -3.66
N PRO A 65 -20.16 -2.59 -3.58
CA PRO A 65 -20.19 -3.87 -4.29
C PRO A 65 -20.05 -3.76 -5.81
N THR A 66 -20.36 -2.60 -6.39
CA THR A 66 -20.20 -2.36 -7.84
C THR A 66 -18.73 -2.29 -8.23
N LEU A 67 -17.91 -1.59 -7.44
CA LEU A 67 -16.45 -1.56 -7.64
C LEU A 67 -15.81 -2.91 -7.32
N ASP A 68 -16.24 -3.61 -6.26
CA ASP A 68 -15.73 -4.94 -5.95
C ASP A 68 -15.93 -5.90 -7.13
N ARG A 69 -17.13 -5.89 -7.74
CA ARG A 69 -17.41 -6.69 -8.95
C ARG A 69 -16.59 -6.25 -10.15
N PHE A 70 -16.41 -4.94 -10.33
CA PHE A 70 -15.59 -4.42 -11.42
C PHE A 70 -14.14 -4.87 -11.31
N PHE A 71 -13.50 -4.81 -10.14
CA PHE A 71 -12.11 -5.25 -9.99
C PHE A 71 -11.89 -6.74 -10.26
N LEU A 72 -12.88 -7.58 -9.96
CA LEU A 72 -12.84 -8.98 -10.39
C LEU A 72 -13.00 -9.11 -11.91
N HIS A 73 -13.93 -8.35 -12.51
CA HIS A 73 -14.17 -8.31 -13.97
C HIS A 73 -12.94 -7.77 -14.73
N LEU A 74 -12.25 -6.78 -14.19
CA LEU A 74 -11.05 -6.17 -14.77
C LEU A 74 -9.96 -7.20 -15.08
N LEU A 75 -9.91 -8.33 -14.37
CA LEU A 75 -8.95 -9.39 -14.68
C LEU A 75 -9.05 -9.88 -16.13
N GLY A 76 -10.26 -9.92 -16.69
CA GLY A 76 -10.51 -10.39 -18.07
C GLY A 76 -10.37 -9.32 -19.15
N LEU A 77 -10.22 -8.06 -18.77
CA LEU A 77 -10.19 -6.93 -19.71
C LEU A 77 -8.76 -6.57 -20.10
N VAL A 78 -8.61 -5.87 -21.22
CA VAL A 78 -7.38 -5.15 -21.58
C VAL A 78 -7.33 -3.90 -20.70
N TYR A 79 -6.23 -3.73 -19.99
CA TYR A 79 -6.15 -2.86 -18.83
C TYR A 79 -6.35 -1.37 -19.17
N ASP A 80 -5.76 -0.89 -20.28
CA ASP A 80 -5.83 0.52 -20.68
C ASP A 80 -6.86 0.80 -21.79
N ALA A 81 -7.67 -0.21 -22.19
CA ALA A 81 -8.67 -0.01 -23.22
C ALA A 81 -9.70 1.07 -22.83
N ALA A 82 -10.14 1.86 -23.81
CA ALA A 82 -11.13 2.92 -23.59
C ALA A 82 -12.45 2.39 -23.00
N SER A 83 -12.86 1.17 -23.38
CA SER A 83 -14.03 0.49 -22.80
C SER A 83 -13.83 0.15 -21.33
N THR A 84 -12.67 -0.40 -20.97
CA THR A 84 -12.30 -0.72 -19.57
C THR A 84 -12.32 0.52 -18.69
N ARG A 85 -11.74 1.63 -19.19
CA ARG A 85 -11.77 2.94 -18.54
C ARG A 85 -13.19 3.45 -18.34
N ALA A 86 -14.05 3.36 -19.36
CA ALA A 86 -15.43 3.79 -19.28
C ALA A 86 -16.25 2.96 -18.27
N GLU A 87 -16.05 1.65 -18.22
CA GLU A 87 -16.70 0.76 -17.26
C GLU A 87 -16.26 1.08 -15.82
N HIS A 88 -14.97 1.35 -15.61
CA HIS A 88 -14.45 1.73 -14.28
C HIS A 88 -15.09 3.04 -13.79
N VAL A 89 -15.08 4.08 -14.64
CA VAL A 89 -15.70 5.37 -14.31
C VAL A 89 -17.19 5.25 -14.05
N ALA A 90 -17.89 4.39 -14.80
CA ALA A 90 -19.30 4.11 -14.53
C ALA A 90 -19.51 3.45 -13.15
N ALA A 91 -18.64 2.50 -12.78
CA ALA A 91 -18.69 1.86 -11.45
C ALA A 91 -18.41 2.86 -10.33
N THR A 92 -17.39 3.72 -10.48
CA THR A 92 -17.05 4.81 -9.52
C THR A 92 -18.20 5.81 -9.39
N SER A 93 -18.81 6.21 -10.52
CA SER A 93 -19.96 7.13 -10.55
C SER A 93 -21.18 6.54 -9.84
N ALA A 94 -21.44 5.24 -10.02
CA ALA A 94 -22.53 4.55 -9.34
C ALA A 94 -22.32 4.50 -7.82
N CYS A 95 -21.10 4.25 -7.35
CA CYS A 95 -20.77 4.31 -5.92
C CYS A 95 -21.00 5.70 -5.34
N ARG A 96 -20.50 6.73 -6.04
CA ARG A 96 -20.73 8.12 -5.63
C ARG A 96 -22.21 8.46 -5.52
N ALA A 97 -22.99 8.10 -6.54
CA ALA A 97 -24.44 8.34 -6.56
C ALA A 97 -25.15 7.65 -5.40
N GLN A 98 -24.78 6.39 -5.09
CA GLN A 98 -25.31 5.65 -3.95
C GLN A 98 -25.02 6.38 -2.62
N PHE A 99 -23.78 6.82 -2.38
CA PHE A 99 -23.42 7.46 -1.13
C PHE A 99 -24.08 8.83 -0.97
N VAL A 100 -24.07 9.65 -2.02
CA VAL A 100 -24.73 10.96 -2.01
C VAL A 100 -26.25 10.81 -1.84
N GLY A 101 -26.87 9.84 -2.53
CA GLY A 101 -28.28 9.52 -2.38
C GLY A 101 -28.67 9.09 -0.96
N ASN A 102 -27.72 8.53 -0.21
CA ASN A 102 -27.88 8.19 1.21
C ASN A 102 -27.52 9.36 2.16
N GLY A 103 -27.34 10.58 1.64
CA GLY A 103 -27.04 11.77 2.43
C GLY A 103 -25.60 11.89 2.94
N VAL A 104 -24.66 11.13 2.37
CA VAL A 104 -23.24 11.17 2.79
C VAL A 104 -22.56 12.41 2.18
N ASP A 105 -21.96 13.25 3.03
CA ASP A 105 -21.01 14.27 2.60
C ASP A 105 -19.64 13.64 2.34
N LEU A 106 -19.34 13.39 1.07
CA LEU A 106 -18.08 12.76 0.64
C LEU A 106 -16.84 13.63 0.94
N ALA A 107 -16.99 14.95 1.09
CA ALA A 107 -15.88 15.84 1.43
C ALA A 107 -15.40 15.66 2.89
N ALA A 108 -16.24 15.08 3.74
CA ALA A 108 -15.89 14.78 5.13
C ALA A 108 -14.99 13.53 5.29
N TYR A 109 -14.84 12.70 4.25
CA TYR A 109 -14.02 11.48 4.29
C TYR A 109 -12.60 11.78 3.76
N ASN A 110 -11.75 12.30 4.64
CA ASN A 110 -10.40 12.76 4.31
C ASN A 110 -9.45 12.57 5.50
N THR A 111 -8.15 12.71 5.27
CA THR A 111 -7.11 12.44 6.29
C THR A 111 -7.14 13.44 7.45
N THR A 112 -7.52 14.70 7.21
CA THR A 112 -7.61 15.72 8.28
C THR A 112 -8.69 15.37 9.27
N GLU A 113 -9.87 15.05 8.77
CA GLU A 113 -11.01 14.63 9.60
C GLU A 113 -10.72 13.29 10.30
N ASN A 114 -10.05 12.37 9.60
CA ASN A 114 -9.65 11.10 10.18
C ASN A 114 -8.64 11.28 11.33
N ALA A 115 -7.67 12.19 11.19
CA ALA A 115 -6.73 12.52 12.26
C ALA A 115 -7.45 13.15 13.47
N ALA A 116 -8.45 14.00 13.25
CA ALA A 116 -9.29 14.55 14.32
C ALA A 116 -10.05 13.45 15.07
N ASP A 117 -10.63 12.48 14.34
CA ASP A 117 -11.30 11.31 14.95
C ASP A 117 -10.39 10.55 15.90
N PHE A 118 -9.13 10.28 15.51
CA PHE A 118 -8.18 9.59 16.38
C PHE A 118 -7.80 10.42 17.61
N ALA A 119 -7.62 11.74 17.46
CA ALA A 119 -7.35 12.62 18.59
C ALA A 119 -8.54 12.64 19.57
N ASP A 120 -9.78 12.67 19.06
CA ASP A 120 -11.00 12.62 19.89
C ASP A 120 -11.19 11.25 20.54
N LEU A 121 -10.93 10.17 19.81
CA LEU A 121 -10.99 8.81 20.35
C LEU A 121 -10.01 8.63 21.52
N ARG A 122 -8.78 9.12 21.40
CA ARG A 122 -7.80 9.08 22.49
C ARG A 122 -8.35 9.73 23.74
N ARG A 123 -8.93 10.95 23.60
CA ARG A 123 -9.52 11.70 24.72
C ARG A 123 -10.73 10.98 25.30
N ALA A 124 -11.61 10.47 24.46
CA ALA A 124 -12.82 9.73 24.88
C ALA A 124 -12.48 8.45 25.65
N LEU A 125 -11.39 7.76 25.27
CA LEU A 125 -10.90 6.57 25.98
C LEU A 125 -10.08 6.92 27.25
N GLY A 126 -9.87 8.20 27.55
CA GLY A 126 -9.17 8.66 28.74
C GLY A 126 -7.63 8.49 28.70
N TYR A 127 -7.04 8.24 27.53
CA TYR A 127 -5.59 8.08 27.42
C TYR A 127 -4.90 9.43 27.31
N LYS A 128 -3.88 9.66 28.16
CA LYS A 128 -3.02 10.85 28.07
C LYS A 128 -2.24 10.86 26.77
N GLN A 129 -1.63 9.74 26.43
CA GLN A 129 -0.87 9.51 25.21
C GLN A 129 -1.09 8.07 24.73
N TRP A 130 -0.79 7.81 23.48
CA TRP A 130 -0.63 6.47 22.91
C TRP A 130 0.62 6.35 22.05
N ASN A 131 1.05 5.13 21.82
CA ASN A 131 1.99 4.80 20.76
C ASN A 131 1.18 4.58 19.48
N ILE A 132 1.80 4.82 18.34
CA ILE A 132 1.15 4.61 17.03
C ILE A 132 1.96 3.59 16.23
N TYR A 133 1.31 2.52 15.78
CA TYR A 133 1.76 1.76 14.63
C TYR A 133 0.93 2.22 13.42
N SER A 134 1.59 2.45 12.31
CA SER A 134 0.91 2.89 11.09
C SER A 134 1.55 2.26 9.87
N VAL A 135 0.73 1.93 8.86
CA VAL A 135 1.19 1.26 7.64
C VAL A 135 0.64 1.94 6.39
N SER A 136 1.48 2.08 5.34
CA SER A 136 1.03 2.58 4.03
C SER A 136 0.39 3.98 4.14
N TYR A 137 -0.82 4.20 3.59
CA TYR A 137 -1.59 5.43 3.81
C TYR A 137 -1.73 5.80 5.30
N GLY A 138 -1.84 4.83 6.18
CA GLY A 138 -1.90 5.08 7.63
C GLY A 138 -0.72 5.89 8.16
N THR A 139 0.42 5.89 7.45
CA THR A 139 1.58 6.71 7.82
C THR A 139 1.39 8.20 7.49
N ASP A 140 0.69 8.54 6.41
CA ASP A 140 0.25 9.92 6.13
C ASP A 140 -0.75 10.37 7.20
N LEU A 141 -1.70 9.51 7.58
CA LEU A 141 -2.62 9.76 8.68
C LEU A 141 -1.88 9.97 10.00
N ALA A 142 -0.88 9.13 10.33
CA ALA A 142 -0.06 9.27 11.54
C ALA A 142 0.71 10.59 11.57
N LEU A 143 1.29 10.99 10.44
CA LEU A 143 1.99 12.26 10.33
C LEU A 143 1.05 13.46 10.54
N LYS A 144 -0.16 13.42 9.97
CA LYS A 144 -1.17 14.47 10.19
C LYS A 144 -1.71 14.45 11.61
N LEU A 145 -1.86 13.28 12.23
CA LEU A 145 -2.23 13.16 13.65
C LEU A 145 -1.15 13.75 14.57
N ILE A 146 0.14 13.51 14.31
CA ILE A 146 1.24 14.14 15.06
C ILE A 146 1.17 15.67 14.94
N ARG A 147 0.81 16.21 13.78
CA ARG A 147 0.61 17.65 13.59
C ARG A 147 -0.57 18.18 14.40
N ALA A 148 -1.69 17.45 14.40
CA ALA A 148 -2.94 17.87 15.04
C ALA A 148 -2.92 17.70 16.57
N ASP A 149 -2.31 16.62 17.08
CA ASP A 149 -2.28 16.27 18.52
C ASP A 149 -0.88 15.83 18.99
N PRO A 150 0.14 16.69 18.86
CA PRO A 150 1.53 16.31 19.15
C PRO A 150 1.75 15.86 20.60
N LYS A 151 0.96 16.38 21.55
CA LYS A 151 1.06 16.01 22.97
C LYS A 151 0.38 14.68 23.30
N GLY A 152 -0.52 14.20 22.42
CA GLY A 152 -1.21 12.93 22.54
C GLY A 152 -0.40 11.73 22.04
N VAL A 153 0.76 11.96 21.41
CA VAL A 153 1.58 10.90 20.81
C VAL A 153 2.88 10.73 21.56
N ARG A 154 3.17 9.51 22.05
CA ARG A 154 4.41 9.15 22.73
C ARG A 154 5.51 8.73 21.78
N SER A 155 5.19 7.86 20.84
CA SER A 155 6.11 7.36 19.80
C SER A 155 5.36 6.79 18.60
N VAL A 156 6.01 6.73 17.43
CA VAL A 156 5.39 6.31 16.18
C VAL A 156 6.28 5.34 15.42
N VAL A 157 5.68 4.27 14.89
CA VAL A 157 6.26 3.44 13.82
C VAL A 157 5.54 3.80 12.52
N LEU A 158 6.31 4.21 11.51
CA LEU A 158 5.86 4.43 10.14
C LEU A 158 6.37 3.26 9.30
N ASP A 159 5.50 2.34 8.95
CA ASP A 159 5.81 1.18 8.13
C ASP A 159 5.38 1.43 6.69
N SER A 160 6.30 1.29 5.73
CA SER A 160 5.96 1.49 4.30
C SER A 160 5.37 2.89 4.04
N THR A 161 6.19 3.90 4.24
CA THR A 161 5.79 5.30 4.48
C THR A 161 5.29 6.03 3.24
N VAL A 162 4.17 6.76 3.39
CA VAL A 162 3.65 7.76 2.44
C VAL A 162 3.79 9.15 3.07
N PRO A 163 4.74 9.99 2.62
CA PRO A 163 4.90 11.35 3.17
C PRO A 163 3.91 12.33 2.52
N PRO A 164 3.31 13.28 3.28
CA PRO A 164 2.30 14.20 2.76
C PRO A 164 2.83 15.22 1.75
N ASN A 165 4.12 15.50 1.78
CA ASN A 165 4.74 16.62 1.06
C ASN A 165 5.28 16.27 -0.34
N LEU A 166 4.97 15.09 -0.87
CA LEU A 166 5.38 14.68 -2.21
C LEU A 166 4.20 14.66 -3.19
N VAL A 167 4.50 14.69 -4.48
CA VAL A 167 3.50 14.50 -5.52
C VAL A 167 3.29 13.00 -5.68
N THR A 168 2.17 12.51 -5.16
CA THR A 168 1.99 11.08 -4.85
C THR A 168 1.90 10.23 -6.11
N PHE A 169 1.00 10.52 -7.07
CA PHE A 169 0.81 9.64 -8.23
C PHE A 169 2.04 9.51 -9.13
N PRO A 170 2.73 10.59 -9.56
CA PRO A 170 4.01 10.45 -10.25
C PRO A 170 5.07 9.73 -9.40
N GLY A 171 5.01 9.90 -8.08
CA GLY A 171 5.92 9.27 -7.12
C GLY A 171 5.85 7.75 -7.11
N PHE A 172 4.70 7.13 -7.40
CA PHE A 172 4.57 5.67 -7.47
C PHE A 172 5.50 5.03 -8.50
N TRP A 173 5.78 5.70 -9.63
CA TRP A 173 6.79 5.23 -10.58
C TRP A 173 8.20 5.18 -9.97
N VAL A 174 8.55 6.15 -9.12
CA VAL A 174 9.85 6.14 -8.42
C VAL A 174 9.91 4.96 -7.44
N GLN A 175 8.82 4.69 -6.73
CA GLN A 175 8.78 3.58 -5.77
C GLN A 175 8.85 2.23 -6.50
N ALA A 176 8.05 2.05 -7.58
CA ALA A 176 8.13 0.86 -8.43
C ALA A 176 9.54 0.63 -8.97
N GLY A 177 10.19 1.69 -9.48
CA GLY A 177 11.57 1.62 -9.97
C GLY A 177 12.57 1.24 -8.88
N SER A 178 12.38 1.71 -7.66
CA SER A 178 13.21 1.36 -6.51
C SER A 178 13.04 -0.12 -6.12
N GLY A 179 11.78 -0.55 -5.87
CA GLY A 179 11.49 -1.93 -5.47
C GLY A 179 11.87 -2.96 -6.54
N PHE A 180 11.45 -2.74 -7.78
CA PHE A 180 11.80 -3.62 -8.91
C PHE A 180 13.31 -3.65 -9.15
N GLY A 181 13.97 -2.48 -9.04
CA GLY A 181 15.42 -2.38 -9.19
C GLY A 181 16.18 -3.22 -8.19
N GLN A 182 15.77 -3.19 -6.92
CA GLN A 182 16.37 -3.99 -5.85
C GLN A 182 16.09 -5.49 -6.04
N LEU A 183 14.87 -5.87 -6.43
CA LEU A 183 14.51 -7.26 -6.71
C LEU A 183 15.36 -7.84 -7.86
N PHE A 184 15.45 -7.12 -8.98
CA PHE A 184 16.24 -7.56 -10.13
C PHE A 184 17.73 -7.59 -9.83
N ALA A 185 18.25 -6.62 -9.08
CA ALA A 185 19.64 -6.60 -8.65
C ALA A 185 19.98 -7.78 -7.73
N ALA A 186 19.06 -8.14 -6.81
CA ALA A 186 19.24 -9.27 -5.91
C ALA A 186 19.32 -10.61 -6.68
N CYS A 187 18.45 -10.82 -7.70
CA CYS A 187 18.56 -11.98 -8.58
C CYS A 187 19.88 -11.98 -9.36
N ASN A 188 20.26 -10.85 -9.97
CA ASN A 188 21.53 -10.73 -10.70
C ASN A 188 22.78 -10.96 -9.82
N GLY A 189 22.71 -10.63 -8.53
CA GLY A 189 23.77 -10.87 -7.55
C GLY A 189 23.94 -12.35 -7.20
N GLN A 190 22.90 -13.17 -7.37
CA GLN A 190 22.98 -14.63 -7.13
C GLN A 190 23.36 -15.38 -8.39
N THR A 191 24.50 -16.08 -8.37
CA THR A 191 25.07 -16.79 -9.54
C THR A 191 24.06 -17.74 -10.18
N ALA A 192 23.31 -18.53 -9.40
CA ALA A 192 22.30 -19.45 -9.91
C ALA A 192 21.12 -18.73 -10.58
N CYS A 193 20.63 -17.63 -10.00
CA CYS A 193 19.53 -16.84 -10.55
C CYS A 193 19.96 -16.18 -11.88
N ARG A 194 21.13 -15.54 -11.89
CA ARG A 194 21.68 -14.92 -13.09
C ARG A 194 21.94 -15.92 -14.23
N ALA A 195 22.49 -17.08 -13.91
CA ALA A 195 22.74 -18.12 -14.91
C ALA A 195 21.45 -18.67 -15.52
N ARG A 196 20.38 -18.80 -14.72
CA ARG A 196 19.09 -19.35 -15.16
C ARG A 196 18.22 -18.33 -15.91
N TYR A 197 18.18 -17.06 -15.45
CA TYR A 197 17.21 -16.07 -15.93
C TYR A 197 17.83 -14.91 -16.71
N GLY A 198 19.16 -14.76 -16.72
CA GLY A 198 19.86 -13.67 -17.40
C GLY A 198 19.57 -12.29 -16.78
N ASN A 199 19.48 -11.26 -17.62
CA ASN A 199 19.10 -9.91 -17.20
C ASN A 199 17.58 -9.81 -17.01
N LEU A 200 17.11 -10.01 -15.80
CA LEU A 200 15.69 -10.01 -15.47
C LEU A 200 15.02 -8.66 -15.74
N ARG A 201 15.73 -7.54 -15.56
CA ARG A 201 15.22 -6.19 -15.85
C ARG A 201 14.88 -6.02 -17.32
N GLU A 202 15.79 -6.39 -18.22
CA GLU A 202 15.56 -6.29 -19.66
C GLU A 202 14.44 -7.23 -20.11
N ARG A 203 14.47 -8.47 -19.61
CA ARG A 203 13.42 -9.46 -19.91
C ARG A 203 12.04 -8.95 -19.50
N PHE A 204 11.90 -8.38 -18.32
CA PHE A 204 10.65 -7.81 -17.86
C PHE A 204 10.20 -6.63 -18.74
N ALA A 205 11.13 -5.73 -19.09
CA ALA A 205 10.82 -4.58 -19.97
C ALA A 205 10.34 -5.02 -21.35
N HIS A 206 11.01 -6.02 -21.96
CA HIS A 206 10.57 -6.60 -23.25
C HIS A 206 9.19 -7.24 -23.15
N LEU A 207 8.87 -7.90 -22.03
CA LEU A 207 7.54 -8.49 -21.83
C LEU A 207 6.46 -7.42 -21.70
N VAL A 208 6.73 -6.33 -20.97
CA VAL A 208 5.79 -5.19 -20.87
C VAL A 208 5.47 -4.63 -22.26
N ASP A 209 6.48 -4.37 -23.09
CA ASP A 209 6.31 -3.87 -24.45
C ASP A 209 5.56 -4.85 -25.36
N ALA A 210 5.96 -6.12 -25.35
CA ALA A 210 5.35 -7.15 -26.19
C ALA A 210 3.88 -7.41 -25.83
N LEU A 211 3.56 -7.46 -24.54
CA LEU A 211 2.21 -7.72 -24.05
C LEU A 211 1.29 -6.52 -24.18
N GLU A 212 1.82 -5.31 -24.12
CA GLU A 212 1.05 -4.09 -24.42
C GLU A 212 0.55 -4.09 -25.87
N SER A 213 1.45 -4.50 -26.80
CA SER A 213 1.10 -4.59 -28.21
C SER A 213 0.24 -5.82 -28.55
N ARG A 214 0.38 -6.89 -27.76
CA ARG A 214 -0.28 -8.18 -28.03
C ARG A 214 -0.62 -8.89 -26.71
N PRO A 215 -1.71 -8.48 -26.04
CA PRO A 215 -2.18 -9.08 -24.79
C PRO A 215 -2.40 -10.59 -24.91
N VAL A 216 -2.15 -11.31 -23.82
CA VAL A 216 -2.44 -12.75 -23.74
C VAL A 216 -3.58 -12.99 -22.78
N THR A 217 -4.50 -13.89 -23.15
CA THR A 217 -5.65 -14.27 -22.33
C THR A 217 -5.58 -15.76 -22.00
N THR A 218 -5.89 -16.10 -20.75
CA THR A 218 -5.98 -17.49 -20.28
C THR A 218 -7.09 -17.62 -19.25
N THR A 219 -7.38 -18.86 -18.85
CA THR A 219 -8.32 -19.14 -17.76
C THR A 219 -7.59 -19.84 -16.62
N VAL A 220 -7.97 -19.51 -15.39
CA VAL A 220 -7.49 -20.15 -14.16
C VAL A 220 -8.65 -20.47 -13.24
N PRO A 221 -8.59 -21.56 -12.47
CA PRO A 221 -9.63 -21.86 -11.49
C PRO A 221 -9.54 -20.90 -10.30
N ASP A 222 -10.67 -20.34 -9.90
CA ASP A 222 -10.77 -19.65 -8.62
C ASP A 222 -10.71 -20.68 -7.49
N PRO A 223 -9.77 -20.57 -6.54
CA PRO A 223 -9.61 -21.56 -5.49
C PRO A 223 -10.81 -21.63 -4.54
N ALA A 224 -11.58 -20.55 -4.37
CA ALA A 224 -12.74 -20.49 -3.48
C ALA A 224 -14.00 -21.07 -4.15
N THR A 225 -14.32 -20.63 -5.37
CA THR A 225 -15.56 -20.98 -6.06
C THR A 225 -15.44 -22.17 -7.01
N LYS A 226 -14.20 -22.59 -7.33
CA LYS A 226 -13.85 -23.62 -8.34
C LYS A 226 -14.30 -23.27 -9.76
N ARG A 227 -14.80 -22.06 -10.00
CA ARG A 227 -15.17 -21.58 -11.34
C ARG A 227 -13.94 -21.11 -12.10
N SER A 228 -13.96 -21.22 -13.41
CA SER A 228 -12.93 -20.65 -14.28
C SER A 228 -13.07 -19.14 -14.34
N VAL A 229 -11.96 -18.43 -14.13
CA VAL A 229 -11.85 -16.98 -14.27
C VAL A 229 -10.96 -16.69 -15.48
N THR A 230 -11.44 -15.86 -16.39
CA THR A 230 -10.66 -15.36 -17.52
C THR A 230 -9.73 -14.25 -17.02
N VAL A 231 -8.45 -14.33 -17.41
CA VAL A 231 -7.43 -13.33 -17.05
C VAL A 231 -6.69 -12.91 -18.31
N THR A 232 -6.69 -11.62 -18.59
CA THR A 232 -5.92 -10.98 -19.66
C THR A 232 -4.69 -10.30 -19.05
N ILE A 233 -3.54 -10.44 -19.70
CA ILE A 233 -2.28 -9.85 -19.29
C ILE A 233 -1.76 -9.02 -20.46
N ASP A 234 -1.86 -7.70 -20.36
CA ASP A 234 -1.16 -6.70 -21.15
C ASP A 234 0.04 -6.12 -20.38
N GLY A 235 0.71 -5.12 -20.94
CA GLY A 235 1.88 -4.50 -20.31
C GLY A 235 1.53 -3.82 -18.98
N GLY A 236 0.42 -3.08 -18.95
CA GLY A 236 -0.08 -2.41 -17.75
C GLY A 236 -0.43 -3.39 -16.64
N ALA A 237 -1.15 -4.47 -16.98
CA ALA A 237 -1.50 -5.54 -16.05
C ALA A 237 -0.26 -6.26 -15.49
N LEU A 238 0.79 -6.47 -16.31
CA LEU A 238 2.04 -7.08 -15.88
C LEU A 238 2.80 -6.18 -14.89
N VAL A 239 2.84 -4.87 -15.13
CA VAL A 239 3.44 -3.91 -14.19
C VAL A 239 2.68 -3.92 -12.85
N ASN A 240 1.35 -3.84 -12.89
CA ASN A 240 0.52 -3.86 -11.68
C ASN A 240 0.61 -5.20 -10.92
N TRP A 241 0.76 -6.33 -11.64
CA TRP A 241 1.05 -7.61 -11.00
C TRP A 241 2.34 -7.56 -10.18
N LEU A 242 3.43 -6.99 -10.74
CA LEU A 242 4.70 -6.93 -10.02
C LEU A 242 4.65 -5.95 -8.84
N VAL A 243 3.90 -4.84 -8.95
CA VAL A 243 3.58 -3.97 -7.81
C VAL A 243 2.82 -4.75 -6.74
N GLY A 244 1.80 -5.51 -7.11
CA GLY A 244 1.01 -6.36 -6.21
C GLY A 244 1.82 -7.46 -5.50
N MET A 245 2.94 -7.90 -6.10
CA MET A 245 3.87 -8.81 -5.43
C MET A 245 4.52 -8.20 -4.19
N SER A 246 4.55 -6.86 -4.07
CA SER A 246 5.04 -6.17 -2.86
C SER A 246 4.28 -6.59 -1.59
N PHE A 247 3.04 -7.03 -1.70
CA PHE A 247 2.22 -7.55 -0.59
C PHE A 247 2.38 -9.05 -0.33
N GLN A 248 3.35 -9.71 -0.97
CA GLN A 248 3.54 -11.16 -0.93
C GLN A 248 5.02 -11.53 -0.76
N THR A 249 5.67 -11.00 0.28
CA THR A 249 7.11 -11.19 0.54
C THR A 249 7.60 -12.64 0.37
N PRO A 250 6.93 -13.68 0.90
CA PRO A 250 7.43 -15.05 0.75
C PRO A 250 7.48 -15.54 -0.70
N ARG A 251 6.78 -14.88 -1.62
CA ARG A 251 6.69 -15.24 -3.03
C ARG A 251 7.71 -14.51 -3.92
N PHE A 252 8.44 -13.54 -3.42
CA PHE A 252 9.46 -12.87 -4.24
C PHE A 252 10.49 -13.82 -4.82
N LYS A 253 10.84 -14.90 -4.10
CA LYS A 253 11.76 -15.92 -4.60
C LYS A 253 11.31 -16.58 -5.92
N ASP A 254 10.01 -16.58 -6.20
CA ASP A 254 9.41 -17.22 -7.37
C ASP A 254 9.26 -16.27 -8.57
N VAL A 255 9.37 -14.94 -8.36
CA VAL A 255 9.15 -13.92 -9.38
C VAL A 255 9.99 -14.14 -10.66
N PRO A 256 11.31 -14.46 -10.60
CA PRO A 256 12.07 -14.71 -11.81
C PRO A 256 11.53 -15.88 -12.62
N GLY A 257 11.11 -16.96 -11.96
CA GLY A 257 10.52 -18.12 -12.62
C GLY A 257 9.15 -17.83 -13.25
N LEU A 258 8.32 -16.99 -12.60
CA LEU A 258 7.03 -16.57 -13.14
C LEU A 258 7.19 -15.71 -14.41
N ILE A 259 8.16 -14.79 -14.41
CA ILE A 259 8.53 -13.98 -15.59
C ILE A 259 9.04 -14.89 -16.72
N ASP A 260 9.88 -15.87 -16.40
CA ASP A 260 10.42 -16.82 -17.39
C ASP A 260 9.32 -17.69 -18.02
N GLN A 261 8.37 -18.18 -17.22
CA GLN A 261 7.21 -18.93 -17.73
C GLN A 261 6.34 -18.07 -18.66
N LEU A 262 6.07 -16.82 -18.30
CA LEU A 262 5.31 -15.91 -19.16
C LEU A 262 6.03 -15.66 -20.49
N ALA A 263 7.37 -15.45 -20.45
CA ALA A 263 8.18 -15.29 -21.65
C ALA A 263 8.18 -16.53 -22.55
N ALA A 264 8.00 -17.73 -21.97
CA ALA A 264 7.84 -18.99 -22.69
C ALA A 264 6.40 -19.27 -23.17
N GLY A 265 5.48 -18.28 -23.10
CA GLY A 265 4.10 -18.41 -23.52
C GLY A 265 3.22 -19.19 -22.53
N LYS A 266 3.60 -19.27 -21.26
CA LYS A 266 2.85 -19.96 -20.19
C LYS A 266 2.31 -18.94 -19.16
N PRO A 267 1.17 -18.27 -19.44
CA PRO A 267 0.66 -17.17 -18.62
C PRO A 267 -0.05 -17.62 -17.34
N GLN A 268 -0.39 -18.91 -17.19
CA GLN A 268 -1.31 -19.41 -16.15
C GLN A 268 -0.85 -19.06 -14.72
N ALA A 269 0.46 -19.13 -14.44
CA ALA A 269 0.98 -18.88 -13.10
C ALA A 269 0.87 -17.40 -12.69
N ILE A 270 1.15 -16.46 -13.62
CA ILE A 270 0.91 -15.03 -13.38
C ILE A 270 -0.58 -14.74 -13.33
N ALA A 271 -1.40 -15.35 -14.18
CA ALA A 271 -2.85 -15.18 -14.15
C ALA A 271 -3.45 -15.61 -12.79
N ALA A 272 -3.04 -16.78 -12.27
CA ALA A 272 -3.45 -17.24 -10.94
C ALA A 272 -2.96 -16.29 -9.82
N SER A 273 -1.74 -15.77 -9.95
CA SER A 273 -1.20 -14.77 -9.01
C SER A 273 -1.99 -13.46 -9.05
N ARG A 274 -2.41 -12.99 -10.23
CA ARG A 274 -3.27 -11.79 -10.37
C ARG A 274 -4.63 -12.00 -9.72
N LEU A 275 -5.26 -13.16 -9.93
CA LEU A 275 -6.52 -13.49 -9.26
C LEU A 275 -6.38 -13.46 -7.74
N ALA A 276 -5.27 -14.00 -7.21
CA ALA A 276 -5.00 -13.99 -5.76
C ALA A 276 -4.69 -12.59 -5.19
N GLN A 277 -4.43 -11.59 -6.04
CA GLN A 277 -4.20 -10.19 -5.64
C GLN A 277 -5.51 -9.37 -5.62
N VAL A 278 -6.63 -9.91 -6.07
CA VAL A 278 -7.92 -9.20 -6.00
C VAL A 278 -8.33 -9.06 -4.54
N THR A 279 -8.57 -7.83 -4.13
CA THR A 279 -9.03 -7.54 -2.77
C THR A 279 -10.40 -8.17 -2.52
N PRO A 280 -10.61 -8.82 -1.38
CA PRO A 280 -11.91 -9.39 -1.04
C PRO A 280 -13.03 -8.33 -1.03
N ALA A 281 -14.20 -8.72 -1.53
CA ALA A 281 -15.36 -7.83 -1.56
C ALA A 281 -15.71 -7.29 -0.15
N GLY A 282 -16.02 -6.01 -0.09
CA GLY A 282 -16.37 -5.32 1.16
C GLY A 282 -15.20 -4.97 2.07
N PHE A 283 -13.96 -5.30 1.69
CA PHE A 283 -12.76 -4.95 2.47
C PHE A 283 -12.44 -3.45 2.39
N ILE A 284 -12.69 -2.81 1.25
CA ILE A 284 -12.33 -1.42 1.00
C ILE A 284 -13.52 -0.48 1.24
N GLY A 285 -13.35 0.52 2.08
CA GLY A 285 -14.24 1.65 2.24
C GLY A 285 -13.99 2.72 1.17
N TYR A 286 -14.56 2.54 -0.02
CA TYR A 286 -14.30 3.39 -1.19
C TYR A 286 -14.62 4.86 -0.96
N GLY A 287 -15.56 5.18 -0.05
CA GLY A 287 -15.84 6.55 0.34
C GLY A 287 -14.63 7.26 0.93
N LEU A 288 -13.88 6.60 1.81
CA LEU A 288 -12.62 7.13 2.35
C LEU A 288 -11.51 7.07 1.29
N THR A 289 -11.41 5.96 0.52
CA THR A 289 -10.40 5.82 -0.54
C THR A 289 -10.44 6.99 -1.50
N PHE A 290 -11.56 7.21 -2.18
CA PHE A 290 -11.68 8.30 -3.15
C PHE A 290 -11.74 9.67 -2.48
N GLY A 291 -12.23 9.76 -1.25
CA GLY A 291 -12.17 10.98 -0.43
C GLY A 291 -10.73 11.46 -0.25
N VAL A 292 -9.80 10.56 0.08
CA VAL A 292 -8.37 10.88 0.21
C VAL A 292 -7.73 11.08 -1.16
N LEU A 293 -7.84 10.11 -2.07
CA LEU A 293 -7.15 10.14 -3.35
C LEU A 293 -7.54 11.36 -4.17
N CYS A 294 -8.83 11.67 -4.24
CA CYS A 294 -9.35 12.74 -5.10
C CYS A 294 -9.28 14.13 -4.48
N ARG A 295 -9.22 14.23 -3.14
CA ARG A 295 -9.11 15.49 -2.43
C ARG A 295 -7.66 15.89 -2.17
N GLU A 296 -6.78 14.93 -1.85
CA GLU A 296 -5.46 15.21 -1.28
C GLU A 296 -4.30 14.91 -2.23
N TRP A 297 -4.44 13.95 -3.16
CA TRP A 297 -3.37 13.52 -4.05
C TRP A 297 -3.59 13.95 -5.51
N TYR A 298 -4.79 13.70 -6.05
CA TYR A 298 -5.12 14.01 -7.44
C TYR A 298 -4.98 15.49 -7.82
N PRO A 299 -5.48 16.48 -7.04
CA PRO A 299 -5.43 17.87 -7.43
C PRO A 299 -4.03 18.43 -7.65
N PHE A 300 -3.02 17.71 -7.18
CA PHE A 300 -1.61 18.09 -7.25
C PHE A 300 -0.80 17.25 -8.25
N SER A 301 -1.47 16.45 -9.07
CA SER A 301 -0.88 15.57 -10.08
C SER A 301 -1.55 15.76 -11.42
N THR A 302 -0.81 15.54 -12.51
CA THR A 302 -1.35 15.52 -13.88
C THR A 302 -0.86 14.28 -14.62
N TYR A 303 -1.59 13.83 -15.64
CA TYR A 303 -1.13 12.73 -16.52
C TYR A 303 0.27 12.99 -17.06
N ALA A 304 0.54 14.22 -17.54
CA ALA A 304 1.86 14.58 -18.07
C ALA A 304 2.99 14.43 -17.03
N GLN A 305 2.70 14.70 -15.74
CA GLN A 305 3.68 14.47 -14.66
C GLN A 305 3.86 12.98 -14.37
N ILE A 306 2.78 12.20 -14.40
CA ILE A 306 2.83 10.73 -14.20
C ILE A 306 3.67 10.10 -15.30
N GLU A 307 3.34 10.34 -16.58
CA GLU A 307 4.06 9.83 -17.73
C GLU A 307 5.53 10.28 -17.75
N LYS A 308 5.79 11.57 -17.53
CA LYS A 308 7.16 12.11 -17.47
C LYS A 308 8.00 11.42 -16.41
N GLN A 309 7.43 11.14 -15.24
CA GLN A 309 8.14 10.45 -14.18
C GLN A 309 8.33 8.96 -14.50
N GLY A 310 7.32 8.32 -15.05
CA GLY A 310 7.40 6.94 -15.54
C GLY A 310 8.50 6.78 -16.59
N ARG A 311 8.56 7.65 -17.58
CA ARG A 311 9.59 7.65 -18.64
C ARG A 311 11.02 7.85 -18.11
N ARG A 312 11.18 8.61 -17.04
CA ARG A 312 12.49 8.76 -16.37
C ARG A 312 12.96 7.47 -15.71
N VAL A 313 12.03 6.69 -15.17
CA VAL A 313 12.34 5.46 -14.41
C VAL A 313 12.40 4.24 -15.33
N PHE A 314 11.50 4.15 -16.29
CA PHE A 314 11.34 3.05 -17.24
C PHE A 314 11.26 3.59 -18.69
N PRO A 315 12.38 4.06 -19.26
CA PRO A 315 12.39 4.73 -20.57
C PRO A 315 11.95 3.83 -21.74
N SER A 316 12.02 2.52 -21.57
CA SER A 316 11.63 1.53 -22.59
C SER A 316 10.18 1.07 -22.50
N PHE A 317 9.40 1.51 -21.47
CA PHE A 317 8.00 1.11 -21.39
C PHE A 317 7.13 1.91 -22.37
N PRO A 318 6.06 1.32 -22.92
CA PRO A 318 5.08 2.02 -23.75
C PRO A 318 4.46 3.23 -23.06
N ALA A 319 4.11 4.25 -23.85
CA ALA A 319 3.51 5.48 -23.32
C ALA A 319 2.15 5.21 -22.63
N SER A 320 1.34 4.29 -23.15
CA SER A 320 0.08 3.85 -22.56
C SER A 320 0.26 3.36 -21.13
N VAL A 321 1.23 2.47 -20.91
CA VAL A 321 1.57 1.97 -19.58
C VAL A 321 2.05 3.08 -18.65
N LEU A 322 2.88 4.01 -19.16
CA LEU A 322 3.48 5.09 -18.37
C LEU A 322 2.50 6.22 -18.03
N ALA A 323 1.41 6.35 -18.77
CA ALA A 323 0.39 7.37 -18.55
C ALA A 323 -0.42 7.13 -17.25
N GLU A 324 -0.46 5.90 -16.78
CA GLU A 324 -1.17 5.53 -15.55
C GLU A 324 -0.23 5.42 -14.35
N ALA A 325 -0.72 5.78 -13.17
CA ALA A 325 0.03 5.55 -11.95
C ALA A 325 -0.05 4.06 -11.57
N PRO A 326 1.09 3.38 -11.30
CA PRO A 326 1.04 2.01 -10.81
C PRO A 326 0.14 1.90 -9.59
N GLN A 327 -0.69 0.85 -9.53
CA GLN A 327 -1.70 0.60 -8.49
C GLN A 327 -2.96 1.49 -8.56
N PHE A 328 -2.90 2.68 -9.16
CA PHE A 328 -4.02 3.64 -9.20
C PHE A 328 -4.38 4.01 -10.65
N THR A 329 -4.63 2.98 -11.45
CA THR A 329 -5.09 3.16 -12.84
C THR A 329 -6.44 3.87 -12.89
N PHE A 330 -6.64 4.75 -13.88
CA PHE A 330 -7.84 5.56 -14.10
C PHE A 330 -8.17 6.58 -13.02
N ILE A 331 -7.26 6.83 -12.08
CA ILE A 331 -7.51 7.73 -10.94
C ILE A 331 -7.90 9.16 -11.35
N THR A 332 -7.44 9.61 -12.52
CA THR A 332 -7.80 10.95 -13.02
C THR A 332 -9.27 11.04 -13.37
N GLU A 333 -9.80 10.03 -14.07
CA GLU A 333 -11.22 9.96 -14.44
C GLU A 333 -12.09 9.71 -13.24
N ASP A 334 -11.65 8.80 -12.37
CA ASP A 334 -12.35 8.52 -11.11
C ASP A 334 -12.51 9.78 -10.27
N CYS A 335 -11.45 10.57 -10.12
CA CYS A 335 -11.52 11.78 -9.31
C CYS A 335 -12.35 12.89 -9.96
N LYS A 336 -12.40 12.98 -11.30
CA LYS A 336 -13.37 13.83 -11.99
C LYS A 336 -14.81 13.40 -11.72
N ALA A 337 -15.07 12.09 -11.75
CA ALA A 337 -16.39 11.52 -11.46
C ALA A 337 -16.74 11.67 -9.96
N TRP A 338 -15.78 11.47 -9.07
CA TRP A 338 -15.98 11.60 -7.62
C TRP A 338 -16.29 13.04 -7.19
N ASN A 339 -15.67 14.03 -7.83
CA ASN A 339 -15.98 15.45 -7.73
C ASN A 339 -16.07 15.97 -6.29
N VAL A 340 -14.98 15.89 -5.55
CA VAL A 340 -14.82 16.49 -4.20
C VAL A 340 -13.86 17.68 -4.26
N PRO A 341 -14.02 18.71 -3.40
CA PRO A 341 -13.12 19.86 -3.37
C PRO A 341 -11.68 19.44 -3.02
N ALA A 342 -10.69 20.09 -3.64
CA ALA A 342 -9.28 19.89 -3.30
C ALA A 342 -9.00 20.24 -1.83
N ALA A 343 -8.09 19.52 -1.20
CA ALA A 343 -7.63 19.83 0.14
C ALA A 343 -6.82 21.13 0.16
N PRO A 344 -6.83 21.88 1.25
CA PRO A 344 -5.97 23.06 1.41
C PRO A 344 -4.49 22.69 1.24
N PRO A 345 -3.65 23.55 0.59
CA PRO A 345 -2.23 23.26 0.35
C PRO A 345 -1.43 22.92 1.60
N VAL A 346 -1.81 23.46 2.77
CA VAL A 346 -1.18 23.18 4.06
C VAL A 346 -1.19 21.69 4.44
N THR A 347 -2.14 20.92 3.92
CA THR A 347 -2.22 19.47 4.15
C THR A 347 -1.03 18.72 3.56
N ARG A 348 -0.33 19.33 2.60
CA ARG A 348 0.86 18.80 1.92
C ARG A 348 2.17 19.34 2.45
N GLU A 349 2.18 20.13 3.49
CA GLU A 349 3.42 20.58 4.09
C GLU A 349 4.13 19.42 4.83
N PRO A 350 5.48 19.40 4.86
CA PRO A 350 6.21 18.45 5.66
C PRO A 350 5.81 18.53 7.13
N VAL A 351 5.62 17.38 7.77
CA VAL A 351 5.35 17.35 9.21
C VAL A 351 6.67 17.45 9.97
N ARG A 352 6.87 18.54 10.69
CA ARG A 352 8.03 18.75 11.56
C ARG A 352 7.68 18.30 12.98
N SER A 353 8.46 17.34 13.51
CA SER A 353 8.18 16.79 14.85
C SER A 353 9.45 16.27 15.52
N GLY A 354 9.48 16.38 16.86
CA GLY A 354 10.46 15.73 17.71
C GLY A 354 9.94 14.43 18.35
N VAL A 355 8.75 13.96 18.00
CA VAL A 355 8.23 12.67 18.48
C VAL A 355 9.15 11.54 18.02
N PRO A 356 9.60 10.64 18.93
CA PRO A 356 10.40 9.49 18.54
C PRO A 356 9.70 8.68 17.43
N THR A 357 10.37 8.52 16.30
CA THR A 357 9.80 7.89 15.11
C THR A 357 10.73 6.80 14.57
N LEU A 358 10.21 5.59 14.41
CA LEU A 358 10.87 4.50 13.73
C LEU A 358 10.22 4.34 12.35
N ILE A 359 11.04 4.28 11.29
CA ILE A 359 10.56 4.16 9.91
C ILE A 359 11.06 2.82 9.35
N LEU A 360 10.13 1.94 8.99
CA LEU A 360 10.42 0.64 8.39
C LEU A 360 10.21 0.71 6.88
N SER A 361 11.15 0.18 6.11
CA SER A 361 11.07 0.15 4.65
C SER A 361 11.55 -1.19 4.10
N GLY A 362 10.74 -1.85 3.29
CA GLY A 362 11.13 -3.06 2.57
C GLY A 362 11.92 -2.73 1.31
N SER A 363 12.99 -3.49 1.03
CA SER A 363 13.81 -3.23 -0.16
C SER A 363 13.12 -3.63 -1.47
N PHE A 364 12.16 -4.56 -1.43
CA PHE A 364 11.38 -5.00 -2.59
C PHE A 364 9.98 -4.36 -2.65
N ASP A 365 9.73 -3.37 -1.79
CA ASP A 365 8.49 -2.59 -1.82
C ASP A 365 8.44 -1.73 -3.09
N GLY A 366 7.56 -2.05 -4.03
CA GLY A 366 7.29 -1.27 -5.25
C GLY A 366 6.19 -0.23 -5.07
N VAL A 367 5.62 -0.10 -3.86
CA VAL A 367 4.52 0.82 -3.54
C VAL A 367 5.03 2.04 -2.78
N THR A 368 5.79 1.83 -1.70
CA THR A 368 6.24 2.89 -0.77
C THR A 368 7.68 2.65 -0.33
N ALA A 369 8.58 2.57 -1.31
CA ALA A 369 9.98 2.21 -1.11
C ALA A 369 10.79 3.24 -0.31
N LEU A 370 12.06 2.93 -0.10
CA LEU A 370 13.03 3.73 0.68
C LEU A 370 13.09 5.24 0.33
N PRO A 371 12.91 5.69 -0.94
CA PRO A 371 12.90 7.13 -1.22
C PRO A 371 11.87 7.91 -0.42
N TRP A 372 10.65 7.37 -0.24
CA TRP A 372 9.63 8.04 0.56
C TRP A 372 9.91 7.97 2.06
N ALA A 373 10.43 6.87 2.57
CA ALA A 373 10.90 6.76 3.96
C ALA A 373 11.94 7.84 4.30
N LYS A 374 12.93 8.04 3.41
CA LYS A 374 13.95 9.11 3.56
C LYS A 374 13.34 10.50 3.49
N ALA A 375 12.37 10.74 2.61
CA ALA A 375 11.70 12.03 2.49
C ALA A 375 10.91 12.38 3.77
N ALA A 376 10.22 11.42 4.38
CA ALA A 376 9.55 11.62 5.67
C ALA A 376 10.55 11.90 6.78
N ALA A 377 11.64 11.15 6.87
CA ALA A 377 12.67 11.30 7.89
C ALA A 377 13.31 12.69 7.90
N ALA A 378 13.42 13.34 6.74
CA ALA A 378 14.09 14.63 6.59
C ALA A 378 13.46 15.77 7.43
N SER A 379 12.20 15.62 7.85
CA SER A 379 11.50 16.61 8.69
C SER A 379 11.19 16.13 10.12
N LEU A 380 11.63 14.91 10.49
CA LEU A 380 11.38 14.28 11.78
C LEU A 380 12.70 14.21 12.58
N ALA A 381 12.89 15.13 13.52
CA ALA A 381 14.16 15.33 14.21
C ALA A 381 14.68 14.10 14.98
N ASN A 382 13.76 13.26 15.49
CA ASN A 382 14.07 12.05 16.26
C ASN A 382 13.65 10.79 15.50
N SER A 383 13.98 10.72 14.20
CA SER A 383 13.62 9.57 13.37
C SER A 383 14.80 8.63 13.10
N ARG A 384 14.49 7.35 12.91
CA ARG A 384 15.44 6.32 12.45
C ARG A 384 14.80 5.51 11.34
N VAL A 385 15.45 5.45 10.16
CA VAL A 385 15.03 4.62 9.02
C VAL A 385 15.77 3.30 9.06
N ILE A 386 15.04 2.19 8.92
CA ILE A 386 15.60 0.84 8.82
C ILE A 386 15.10 0.22 7.53
N LEU A 387 16.05 -0.25 6.70
CA LEU A 387 15.77 -1.00 5.49
C LEU A 387 15.78 -2.50 5.81
N PHE A 388 14.79 -3.23 5.30
CA PHE A 388 14.66 -4.68 5.43
C PHE A 388 14.90 -5.34 4.06
N PRO A 389 16.11 -5.92 3.84
CA PRO A 389 16.44 -6.59 2.59
C PRO A 389 15.49 -7.75 2.27
N GLY A 390 15.02 -7.80 1.02
CA GLY A 390 14.15 -8.88 0.53
C GLY A 390 12.70 -8.82 1.00
N VAL A 391 12.32 -7.82 1.80
CA VAL A 391 10.95 -7.62 2.29
C VAL A 391 10.21 -6.65 1.38
N GLY A 392 8.91 -6.87 1.19
CA GLY A 392 8.00 -6.02 0.43
C GLY A 392 7.30 -4.97 1.28
N HIS A 393 6.04 -4.71 0.94
CA HIS A 393 5.16 -3.74 1.60
C HIS A 393 4.63 -4.28 2.94
N SER A 394 4.38 -3.41 3.92
CA SER A 394 3.92 -3.79 5.27
C SER A 394 4.94 -4.68 6.01
N VAL A 395 6.14 -4.12 6.20
CA VAL A 395 7.34 -4.82 6.69
C VAL A 395 7.10 -5.59 7.99
N LEU A 396 6.29 -5.04 8.90
CA LEU A 396 5.97 -5.67 10.18
C LEU A 396 5.32 -7.05 10.03
N TYR A 397 4.40 -7.18 9.07
CA TYR A 397 3.67 -8.45 8.88
C TYR A 397 4.54 -9.53 8.24
N GLU A 398 5.58 -9.12 7.52
CA GLU A 398 6.38 -9.97 6.67
C GLU A 398 7.75 -10.34 7.27
N SER A 399 8.14 -9.74 8.40
CA SER A 399 9.48 -9.92 9.00
C SER A 399 9.46 -10.03 10.50
N ALA A 400 9.83 -11.20 11.04
CA ALA A 400 10.01 -11.40 12.47
C ALA A 400 11.05 -10.43 13.08
N CYS A 401 12.08 -10.05 12.30
CA CYS A 401 13.03 -9.03 12.72
C CYS A 401 12.35 -7.66 12.88
N ALA A 402 11.47 -7.26 11.95
CA ALA A 402 10.73 -6.01 12.05
C ALA A 402 9.81 -5.99 13.26
N GLN A 403 9.16 -7.10 13.59
CA GLN A 403 8.34 -7.28 14.79
C GLN A 403 9.16 -7.06 16.06
N ALA A 404 10.35 -7.68 16.15
CA ALA A 404 11.26 -7.53 17.29
C ALA A 404 11.75 -6.08 17.43
N VAL A 405 12.15 -5.45 16.32
CA VAL A 405 12.59 -4.05 16.27
C VAL A 405 11.48 -3.09 16.71
N ALA A 406 10.26 -3.25 16.19
CA ALA A 406 9.12 -2.41 16.54
C ALA A 406 8.73 -2.56 18.02
N ASN A 407 8.68 -3.79 18.54
CA ASN A 407 8.38 -4.04 19.95
C ASN A 407 9.46 -3.46 20.89
N SER A 408 10.75 -3.59 20.53
CA SER A 408 11.88 -2.98 21.23
C SER A 408 11.77 -1.43 21.21
N PHE A 409 11.42 -0.85 20.07
CA PHE A 409 11.21 0.60 19.94
C PHE A 409 10.07 1.09 20.85
N PHE A 410 8.91 0.43 20.85
CA PHE A 410 7.80 0.84 21.71
C PHE A 410 8.14 0.70 23.22
N ALA A 411 8.98 -0.26 23.59
CA ALA A 411 9.47 -0.37 24.94
C ALA A 411 10.45 0.77 25.30
N LYS A 412 11.38 1.10 24.39
CA LYS A 412 12.41 2.14 24.58
C LYS A 412 12.66 2.92 23.30
N PRO A 413 11.84 3.95 22.99
CA PRO A 413 11.90 4.66 21.72
C PRO A 413 13.25 5.29 21.36
N GLY A 414 14.03 5.70 22.36
CA GLY A 414 15.36 6.30 22.13
C GLY A 414 16.47 5.30 21.78
N ALA A 415 16.27 4.00 21.97
CA ALA A 415 17.32 2.99 21.79
C ALA A 415 16.71 1.61 21.40
N PRO A 416 16.07 1.50 20.22
CA PRO A 416 15.57 0.21 19.75
C PRO A 416 16.71 -0.76 19.43
N ASP A 417 16.52 -2.05 19.71
CA ASP A 417 17.44 -3.08 19.25
C ASP A 417 17.18 -3.37 17.76
N THR A 418 18.15 -3.05 16.92
CA THR A 418 18.07 -3.17 15.47
C THR A 418 19.06 -4.17 14.88
N LYS A 419 19.74 -4.98 15.74
CA LYS A 419 20.84 -5.86 15.32
C LYS A 419 20.42 -6.87 14.25
N CYS A 420 19.23 -7.44 14.38
CA CYS A 420 18.75 -8.42 13.41
C CYS A 420 18.62 -7.85 11.98
N ALA A 421 18.33 -6.55 11.84
CA ALA A 421 18.19 -5.95 10.51
C ALA A 421 19.54 -5.88 9.75
N ALA A 422 20.66 -5.82 10.46
CA ALA A 422 21.99 -5.79 9.86
C ALA A 422 22.43 -7.14 9.26
N THR A 423 21.75 -8.23 9.60
CA THR A 423 22.09 -9.60 9.14
C THR A 423 21.07 -10.16 8.15
N LEU A 424 20.04 -9.37 7.80
CA LEU A 424 19.05 -9.80 6.81
C LEU A 424 19.63 -9.75 5.40
N GLU A 425 19.29 -10.76 4.62
CA GLU A 425 19.63 -10.83 3.20
C GLU A 425 18.38 -11.09 2.36
N PRO A 426 18.41 -10.72 1.06
CA PRO A 426 17.36 -11.10 0.13
C PRO A 426 17.18 -12.61 0.05
N PRO A 427 15.98 -13.11 -0.26
CA PRO A 427 15.73 -14.54 -0.37
C PRO A 427 16.58 -15.19 -1.46
N VAL A 428 16.90 -16.48 -1.30
CA VAL A 428 17.45 -17.28 -2.40
C VAL A 428 16.35 -17.52 -3.42
N PHE A 429 16.58 -17.10 -4.66
CA PHE A 429 15.59 -17.23 -5.73
C PHE A 429 15.47 -18.67 -6.22
N THR A 430 14.23 -19.08 -6.52
CA THR A 430 13.94 -20.41 -7.09
C THR A 430 14.46 -20.49 -8.52
N THR A 431 15.24 -21.54 -8.82
CA THR A 431 15.88 -21.76 -10.14
C THR A 431 15.49 -23.09 -10.79
N ARG A 432 14.54 -23.81 -10.18
CA ARG A 432 14.03 -25.11 -10.66
C ARG A 432 12.76 -24.98 -11.47
#